data_2e4808452595b39ab7a81a3cd3db9526
#
_entry.id   2e4808452595b39ab7a81a3cd3db9526
#
_cell.length_a   1.000
_cell.length_b   1.000
_cell.length_c   1.000
_cell.angle_alpha   90.00
_cell.angle_beta   90.00
_cell.angle_gamma   90.00
#
_symmetry.space_group_name_H-M   'P 1'
#
loop_
_entity.id
_entity.type
_entity.pdbx_description
1 polymer ?
#
loop_
_entity_poly.entity_id
_entity_poly.type
_entity_poly.pdbx_seq_one_letter_code
_entity_poly.pdbx_strand_id
1 'polypeptide(L)'
;LLFFVKKYYSPKINFKFKINKKVRLFFSKLLPSIFSSGVTQINILVGTIIASFQASAVSYLYYADRIYQINLAIAGIAIGTVLLPSLSKYINSKNNAKINSIQNKSLELSLFLSLPAAAALLIASKEITSALFGYGSFDINSVMN
;
A
#
# COMPACT_ATOMS: atom_id res chain seq x y z
N LEU A 1 -1.71 5.77 -25.79
CA LEU A 1 -3.10 5.67 -25.26
C LEU A 1 -3.95 6.87 -25.70
N LEU A 2 -3.52 8.11 -25.46
CA LEU A 2 -4.27 9.33 -25.86
C LEU A 2 -4.56 9.41 -27.38
N PHE A 3 -3.65 8.94 -28.21
CA PHE A 3 -3.83 8.94 -29.67
C PHE A 3 -4.93 7.98 -30.13
N PHE A 4 -5.02 6.80 -29.51
CA PHE A 4 -6.07 5.82 -29.79
C PHE A 4 -7.44 6.28 -29.28
N VAL A 5 -7.50 6.91 -28.10
CA VAL A 5 -8.75 7.45 -27.56
C VAL A 5 -9.31 8.56 -28.47
N LYS A 6 -8.46 9.46 -28.99
CA LYS A 6 -8.88 10.55 -29.87
C LYS A 6 -9.44 10.05 -31.20
N LYS A 7 -9.02 8.87 -31.69
CA LYS A 7 -9.48 8.27 -32.94
C LYS A 7 -10.91 7.70 -32.85
N TYR A 8 -11.29 7.16 -31.68
CA TYR A 8 -12.55 6.45 -31.45
C TYR A 8 -13.55 7.21 -30.57
N TYR A 9 -13.11 8.21 -29.86
CA TYR A 9 -13.93 8.96 -28.91
C TYR A 9 -13.46 10.42 -28.84
N SER A 10 -14.30 11.34 -29.28
CA SER A 10 -14.08 12.79 -29.15
C SER A 10 -14.92 13.32 -27.98
N PRO A 11 -14.39 13.33 -26.75
CA PRO A 11 -15.12 13.83 -25.60
C PRO A 11 -15.37 15.33 -25.74
N LYS A 12 -16.63 15.74 -25.79
CA LYS A 12 -17.01 17.15 -25.65
C LYS A 12 -16.79 17.53 -24.19
N ILE A 13 -15.64 18.11 -23.88
CA ILE A 13 -15.31 18.58 -22.52
C ILE A 13 -16.18 19.83 -22.26
N ASN A 14 -17.22 19.64 -21.46
CA ASN A 14 -18.10 20.71 -21.07
C ASN A 14 -17.66 21.24 -19.70
N PHE A 15 -16.96 22.38 -19.66
CA PHE A 15 -16.42 23.04 -18.45
C PHE A 15 -17.49 23.70 -17.57
N LYS A 16 -18.75 23.30 -17.64
CA LYS A 16 -19.77 23.78 -16.72
C LYS A 16 -19.60 23.10 -15.36
N PHE A 17 -18.82 23.69 -14.48
CA PHE A 17 -18.68 23.27 -13.07
C PHE A 17 -20.01 23.48 -12.34
N LYS A 18 -20.91 22.51 -12.37
CA LYS A 18 -22.03 22.46 -11.45
C LYS A 18 -21.59 21.67 -10.21
N ILE A 19 -21.47 22.35 -9.07
CA ILE A 19 -21.25 21.70 -7.77
C ILE A 19 -22.50 20.90 -7.42
N ASN A 20 -22.55 19.66 -7.86
CA ASN A 20 -23.64 18.75 -7.56
C ASN A 20 -23.43 18.13 -6.17
N LYS A 21 -24.50 17.62 -5.56
CA LYS A 21 -24.46 16.93 -4.25
C LYS A 21 -23.39 15.84 -4.16
N LYS A 22 -23.13 15.14 -5.27
CA LYS A 22 -22.06 14.13 -5.41
C LYS A 22 -20.65 14.74 -5.35
N VAL A 23 -20.44 15.89 -5.96
CA VAL A 23 -19.15 16.61 -5.93
C VAL A 23 -18.87 17.12 -4.51
N ARG A 24 -19.87 17.67 -3.83
CA ARG A 24 -19.74 18.08 -2.43
C ARG A 24 -19.40 16.90 -1.50
N LEU A 25 -20.06 15.77 -1.70
CA LEU A 25 -19.76 14.55 -0.95
C LEU A 25 -18.32 14.04 -1.21
N PHE A 26 -17.86 14.13 -2.46
CA PHE A 26 -16.50 13.78 -2.83
C PHE A 26 -15.47 14.66 -2.08
N PHE A 27 -15.62 15.96 -2.11
CA PHE A 27 -14.73 16.88 -1.38
C PHE A 27 -14.78 16.70 0.13
N SER A 28 -15.96 16.44 0.70
CA SER A 28 -16.12 16.14 2.12
C SER A 28 -15.36 14.88 2.57
N LYS A 29 -15.23 13.87 1.69
CA LYS A 29 -14.44 12.66 1.98
C LYS A 29 -12.96 12.81 1.60
N LEU A 30 -12.64 13.66 0.65
CA LEU A 30 -11.29 13.89 0.17
C LEU A 30 -10.43 14.59 1.25
N LEU A 31 -10.97 15.59 1.94
CA LEU A 31 -10.25 16.30 2.99
C LEU A 31 -9.72 15.39 4.10
N PRO A 32 -10.54 14.54 4.76
CA PRO A 32 -10.02 13.59 5.75
C PRO A 32 -8.97 12.63 5.19
N SER A 33 -9.12 12.20 3.92
CA SER A 33 -8.17 11.30 3.27
C SER A 33 -6.82 11.97 3.03
N ILE A 34 -6.79 13.25 2.64
CA ILE A 34 -5.55 14.03 2.49
C ILE A 34 -4.83 14.15 3.83
N PHE A 35 -5.55 14.45 4.92
CA PHE A 35 -4.95 14.52 6.25
C PHE A 35 -4.36 13.17 6.66
N SER A 36 -5.10 12.08 6.48
CA SER A 36 -4.62 10.73 6.81
C SER A 36 -3.35 10.36 6.03
N SER A 37 -3.33 10.58 4.72
CA SER A 37 -2.14 10.32 3.89
C SER A 37 -0.98 11.26 4.24
N GLY A 38 -1.28 12.53 4.57
CA GLY A 38 -0.28 13.52 4.98
C GLY A 38 0.45 13.12 6.25
N VAL A 39 -0.25 12.61 7.24
CA VAL A 39 0.36 12.12 8.49
C VAL A 39 1.38 11.00 8.22
N THR A 40 1.06 10.07 7.32
CA THR A 40 1.99 9.00 6.94
C THR A 40 3.25 9.57 6.28
N GLN A 41 3.11 10.55 5.39
CA GLN A 41 4.27 11.18 4.73
C GLN A 41 5.14 11.97 5.72
N ILE A 42 4.53 12.68 6.68
CA ILE A 42 5.25 13.38 7.74
C ILE A 42 6.03 12.37 8.60
N ASN A 43 5.42 11.25 8.97
CA ASN A 43 6.09 10.20 9.73
C ASN A 43 7.33 9.65 9.00
N ILE A 44 7.22 9.37 7.71
CA ILE A 44 8.34 8.91 6.88
C ILE A 44 9.45 9.99 6.84
N LEU A 45 9.07 11.25 6.64
CA LEU A 45 10.01 12.37 6.59
C LEU A 45 10.75 12.54 7.91
N VAL A 46 10.06 12.52 9.04
CA VAL A 46 10.67 12.61 10.38
C VAL A 46 11.59 11.41 10.63
N GLY A 47 11.17 10.20 10.30
CA GLY A 47 12.01 9.00 10.41
C GLY A 47 13.29 9.11 9.58
N THR A 48 13.19 9.61 8.34
CA THR A 48 14.35 9.84 7.47
C THR A 48 15.30 10.91 8.02
N ILE A 49 14.76 12.01 8.58
CA ILE A 49 15.57 13.06 9.21
C ILE A 49 16.34 12.47 10.40
N ILE A 50 15.67 11.72 11.28
CA ILE A 50 16.34 11.07 12.43
C ILE A 50 17.41 10.10 11.95
N ALA A 51 17.14 9.27 10.97
CA ALA A 51 18.09 8.32 10.41
C ALA A 51 19.31 9.03 9.77
N SER A 52 19.15 10.25 9.25
CA SER A 52 20.23 11.01 8.60
C SER A 52 21.36 11.43 9.55
N PHE A 53 21.13 11.42 10.87
CA PHE A 53 22.16 11.69 11.87
C PHE A 53 23.18 10.55 12.00
N GLN A 54 22.88 9.37 11.48
CA GLN A 54 23.78 8.21 11.52
C GLN A 54 24.22 7.85 10.09
N ALA A 55 25.50 7.62 9.90
CA ALA A 55 26.06 7.25 8.60
C ALA A 55 25.38 5.98 8.06
N SER A 56 24.95 6.02 6.80
CA SER A 56 24.30 4.91 6.07
C SER A 56 22.93 4.45 6.61
N ALA A 57 22.43 4.97 7.73
CA ALA A 57 21.17 4.52 8.33
C ALA A 57 19.96 4.76 7.42
N VAL A 58 19.94 5.84 6.65
CA VAL A 58 18.90 6.10 5.64
C VAL A 58 18.85 5.00 4.59
N SER A 59 20.03 4.52 4.14
CA SER A 59 20.13 3.42 3.16
C SER A 59 19.60 2.11 3.76
N TYR A 60 19.97 1.79 5.00
CA TYR A 60 19.50 0.59 5.68
C TYR A 60 17.98 0.61 5.89
N LEU A 61 17.44 1.76 6.31
CA LEU A 61 16.01 1.96 6.45
C LEU A 61 15.28 1.73 5.10
N TYR A 62 15.85 2.23 4.01
CA TYR A 62 15.30 2.07 2.68
C TYR A 62 15.25 0.60 2.22
N TYR A 63 16.31 -0.18 2.48
CA TYR A 63 16.34 -1.60 2.16
C TYR A 63 15.36 -2.41 3.02
N ALA A 64 15.29 -2.12 4.31
CA ALA A 64 14.32 -2.75 5.22
C ALA A 64 12.88 -2.47 4.77
N ASP A 65 12.58 -1.23 4.35
CA ASP A 65 11.27 -0.83 3.85
C ASP A 65 10.90 -1.58 2.54
N ARG A 66 11.87 -1.88 1.68
CA ARG A 66 11.64 -2.72 0.48
C ARG A 66 11.20 -4.13 0.81
N ILE A 67 11.82 -4.76 1.80
CA ILE A 67 11.42 -6.10 2.27
C ILE A 67 10.01 -6.06 2.86
N TYR A 68 9.72 -5.06 3.68
CA TYR A 68 8.40 -4.84 4.24
C TYR A 68 7.34 -4.65 3.14
N GLN A 69 7.63 -3.86 2.11
CA GLN A 69 6.71 -3.59 1.00
C GLN A 69 6.34 -4.84 0.21
N ILE A 70 7.24 -5.82 0.07
CA ILE A 70 6.93 -7.10 -0.59
C ILE A 70 5.80 -7.82 0.16
N ASN A 71 5.94 -7.96 1.48
CA ASN A 71 4.91 -8.61 2.29
C ASN A 71 3.59 -7.81 2.28
N LEU A 72 3.66 -6.48 2.39
CA LEU A 72 2.48 -5.61 2.30
C LEU A 72 1.77 -5.74 0.96
N ALA A 73 2.51 -5.84 -0.15
CA ALA A 73 1.92 -5.98 -1.48
C ALA A 73 1.16 -7.30 -1.62
N ILE A 74 1.73 -8.40 -1.14
CA ILE A 74 1.13 -9.73 -1.26
C ILE A 74 -0.06 -9.88 -0.30
N ALA A 75 0.14 -9.65 0.99
CA ALA A 75 -0.87 -9.92 2.00
C ALA A 75 -1.92 -8.78 2.14
N GLY A 76 -1.52 -7.53 1.92
CA GLY A 76 -2.40 -6.37 2.09
C GLY A 76 -3.05 -5.91 0.79
N ILE A 77 -2.24 -5.45 -0.17
CA ILE A 77 -2.74 -4.78 -1.37
C ILE A 77 -3.48 -5.77 -2.29
N ALA A 78 -2.93 -6.96 -2.52
CA ALA A 78 -3.55 -7.95 -3.39
C ALA A 78 -4.92 -8.40 -2.86
N ILE A 79 -5.03 -8.69 -1.57
CA ILE A 79 -6.30 -9.07 -0.94
C ILE A 79 -7.27 -7.88 -0.95
N GLY A 80 -6.80 -6.68 -0.61
CA GLY A 80 -7.62 -5.47 -0.60
C GLY A 80 -8.22 -5.13 -1.96
N THR A 81 -7.48 -5.30 -3.05
CA THR A 81 -7.97 -5.04 -4.41
C THR A 81 -9.12 -5.96 -4.83
N VAL A 82 -9.13 -7.20 -4.35
CA VAL A 82 -10.23 -8.17 -4.61
C VAL A 82 -11.38 -7.98 -3.63
N LEU A 83 -11.05 -7.64 -2.38
CA LEU A 83 -12.03 -7.49 -1.30
C LEU A 83 -12.97 -6.30 -1.52
N LEU A 84 -12.44 -5.14 -1.88
CA LEU A 84 -13.20 -3.90 -2.00
C LEU A 84 -14.37 -3.96 -3.00
N PRO A 85 -14.20 -4.45 -4.25
CA PRO A 85 -15.31 -4.58 -5.19
C PRO A 85 -16.37 -5.58 -4.69
N SER A 86 -15.92 -6.69 -4.10
CA SER A 86 -16.80 -7.73 -3.56
C SER A 86 -17.64 -7.21 -2.40
N LEU A 87 -17.04 -6.50 -1.44
CA LEU A 87 -17.76 -5.86 -0.35
C LEU A 87 -18.75 -4.82 -0.85
N SER A 88 -18.35 -3.96 -1.77
CA SER A 88 -19.24 -2.92 -2.32
C SER A 88 -20.51 -3.52 -2.94
N LYS A 89 -20.38 -4.65 -3.65
CA LYS A 89 -21.53 -5.37 -4.21
C LYS A 89 -22.50 -5.85 -3.14
N TYR A 90 -21.99 -6.48 -2.07
CA TYR A 90 -22.84 -7.05 -1.02
C TYR A 90 -23.39 -6.02 -0.02
N ILE A 91 -22.69 -4.91 0.18
CA ILE A 91 -23.22 -3.76 0.95
C ILE A 91 -24.44 -3.18 0.24
N ASN A 92 -24.38 -2.99 -1.08
CA ASN A 92 -25.51 -2.48 -1.86
C ASN A 92 -26.72 -3.41 -1.83
N SER A 93 -26.51 -4.72 -1.75
CA SER A 93 -27.58 -5.72 -1.62
C SER A 93 -28.01 -6.00 -0.17
N LYS A 94 -27.42 -5.30 0.82
CA LYS A 94 -27.70 -5.46 2.26
C LYS A 94 -27.55 -6.90 2.77
N ASN A 95 -26.67 -7.69 2.15
CA ASN A 95 -26.42 -9.08 2.52
C ASN A 95 -25.31 -9.19 3.58
N ASN A 96 -25.65 -8.96 4.84
CA ASN A 96 -24.71 -8.95 5.95
C ASN A 96 -23.99 -10.29 6.16
N ALA A 97 -24.67 -11.41 5.95
CA ALA A 97 -24.05 -12.75 6.08
C ALA A 97 -22.90 -12.93 5.08
N LYS A 98 -23.11 -12.48 3.84
CA LYS A 98 -22.07 -12.56 2.80
C LYS A 98 -20.93 -11.58 3.04
N ILE A 99 -21.24 -10.38 3.56
CA ILE A 99 -20.22 -9.38 3.96
C ILE A 99 -19.30 -10.00 5.01
N ASN A 100 -19.84 -10.52 6.11
CA ASN A 100 -19.07 -11.13 7.19
C ASN A 100 -18.25 -12.33 6.70
N SER A 101 -18.82 -13.19 5.85
CA SER A 101 -18.12 -14.33 5.28
C SER A 101 -16.89 -13.91 4.45
N ILE A 102 -17.02 -12.87 3.63
CA ILE A 102 -15.92 -12.36 2.79
C ILE A 102 -14.86 -11.69 3.64
N GLN A 103 -15.26 -10.89 4.63
CA GLN A 103 -14.31 -10.25 5.55
C GLN A 103 -13.50 -11.28 6.34
N ASN A 104 -14.16 -12.29 6.90
CA ASN A 104 -13.49 -13.36 7.65
C ASN A 104 -12.49 -14.13 6.78
N LYS A 105 -12.90 -14.53 5.56
CA LYS A 105 -12.00 -15.20 4.62
C LYS A 105 -10.81 -14.35 4.21
N SER A 106 -11.02 -13.05 4.02
CA SER A 106 -9.93 -12.14 3.66
C SER A 106 -8.97 -11.93 4.83
N LEU A 107 -9.48 -11.85 6.06
CA LEU A 107 -8.67 -11.79 7.27
C LEU A 107 -7.86 -13.07 7.47
N GLU A 108 -8.50 -14.22 7.35
CA GLU A 108 -7.86 -15.53 7.44
C GLU A 108 -6.73 -15.68 6.43
N LEU A 109 -6.97 -15.33 5.16
CA LEU A 109 -5.96 -15.38 4.12
C LEU A 109 -4.82 -14.38 4.36
N SER A 110 -5.13 -13.17 4.82
CA SER A 110 -4.12 -12.17 5.17
C SER A 110 -3.21 -12.66 6.30
N LEU A 111 -3.79 -13.24 7.35
CA LEU A 111 -3.04 -13.79 8.47
C LEU A 111 -2.23 -15.02 8.05
N PHE A 112 -2.81 -15.90 7.25
CA PHE A 112 -2.11 -17.08 6.73
C PHE A 112 -0.86 -16.74 5.92
N LEU A 113 -0.90 -15.64 5.15
CA LEU A 113 0.26 -15.18 4.38
C LEU A 113 1.24 -14.36 5.22
N SER A 114 0.74 -13.48 6.09
CA SER A 114 1.59 -12.54 6.82
C SER A 114 2.29 -13.15 8.04
N LEU A 115 1.68 -14.12 8.75
CA LEU A 115 2.29 -14.73 9.92
C LEU A 115 3.56 -15.54 9.59
N PRO A 116 3.58 -16.43 8.58
CA PRO A 116 4.82 -17.11 8.19
C PRO A 116 5.89 -16.15 7.67
N ALA A 117 5.48 -15.13 6.91
CA ALA A 117 6.42 -14.11 6.41
C ALA A 117 7.05 -13.30 7.56
N ALA A 118 6.26 -12.91 8.56
CA ALA A 118 6.76 -12.23 9.75
C ALA A 118 7.71 -13.14 10.56
N ALA A 119 7.37 -14.41 10.74
CA ALA A 119 8.23 -15.38 11.42
C ALA A 119 9.55 -15.58 10.65
N ALA A 120 9.50 -15.70 9.33
CA ALA A 120 10.69 -15.80 8.48
C ALA A 120 11.59 -14.57 8.61
N LEU A 121 11.02 -13.36 8.62
CA LEU A 121 11.77 -12.12 8.80
C LEU A 121 12.38 -12.00 10.21
N LEU A 122 11.74 -12.52 11.24
CA LEU A 122 12.29 -12.51 12.59
C LEU A 122 13.46 -13.49 12.74
N ILE A 123 13.38 -14.66 12.12
CA ILE A 123 14.37 -15.73 12.28
C ILE A 123 15.53 -15.59 11.29
N ALA A 124 15.23 -15.25 10.05
CA ALA A 124 16.14 -15.29 8.90
C ALA A 124 16.33 -13.91 8.23
N SER A 125 16.23 -12.82 8.99
CA SER A 125 16.37 -11.45 8.42
C SER A 125 17.69 -11.22 7.71
N LYS A 126 18.81 -11.73 8.29
CA LYS A 126 20.14 -11.59 7.72
C LYS A 126 20.29 -12.37 6.41
N GLU A 127 19.83 -13.61 6.38
CA GLU A 127 19.87 -14.48 5.21
C GLU A 127 19.01 -13.92 4.08
N ILE A 128 17.81 -13.43 4.41
CA ILE A 128 16.90 -12.82 3.44
C ILE A 128 17.51 -11.54 2.87
N THR A 129 18.04 -10.66 3.72
CA THR A 129 18.69 -9.41 3.29
C THR A 129 19.93 -9.71 2.44
N SER A 130 20.76 -10.64 2.85
CA SER A 130 21.94 -11.07 2.10
C SER A 130 21.58 -11.67 0.74
N ALA A 131 20.53 -12.51 0.68
CA ALA A 131 20.09 -13.13 -0.56
C ALA A 131 19.49 -12.12 -1.55
N LEU A 132 18.81 -11.09 -1.06
CA LEU A 132 18.17 -10.08 -1.92
C LEU A 132 19.12 -8.95 -2.33
N PHE A 133 19.98 -8.51 -1.42
CA PHE A 133 20.80 -7.30 -1.62
C PHE A 133 22.31 -7.53 -1.46
N GLY A 134 22.77 -8.72 -1.05
CA GLY A 134 24.17 -9.05 -0.80
C GLY A 134 25.07 -9.11 -2.03
N TYR A 135 24.86 -8.20 -3.01
CA TYR A 135 25.61 -8.14 -4.25
C TYR A 135 26.23 -6.75 -4.46
N GLY A 136 27.41 -6.70 -5.06
CA GLY A 136 28.08 -5.46 -5.44
C GLY A 136 28.60 -4.67 -4.24
N SER A 137 28.20 -3.42 -4.10
CA SER A 137 28.67 -2.52 -3.03
C SER A 137 27.96 -2.73 -1.67
N PHE A 138 26.98 -3.62 -1.59
CA PHE A 138 26.28 -3.95 -0.35
C PHE A 138 27.01 -5.09 0.35
N ASP A 139 27.96 -4.74 1.23
CA ASP A 139 28.86 -5.66 1.93
C ASP A 139 28.15 -6.34 3.15
N ILE A 140 28.78 -7.41 3.66
CA ILE A 140 28.32 -8.18 4.83
C ILE A 140 28.09 -7.26 6.04
N ASN A 141 28.93 -6.25 6.26
CA ASN A 141 28.75 -5.25 7.30
C ASN A 141 27.43 -4.46 7.15
N SER A 142 27.01 -4.21 5.91
CA SER A 142 25.74 -3.54 5.61
C SER A 142 24.51 -4.43 5.88
N VAL A 143 24.69 -5.75 5.81
CA VAL A 143 23.64 -6.73 6.16
C VAL A 143 23.47 -6.86 7.67
N MET A 144 24.53 -6.60 8.44
CA MET A 144 24.56 -6.78 9.90
C MET A 144 23.99 -5.58 10.67
N ASN A 145 23.92 -4.40 10.05
CA ASN A 145 23.35 -3.17 10.59
C ASN A 145 21.89 -2.98 10.17
#